data_26e29084ac4c9a100d09d0e1008f3168
#
_entry.id   26e29084ac4c9a100d09d0e1008f3168
#
_cell.length_a   1.000
_cell.length_b   1.000
_cell.length_c   1.000
_cell.angle_alpha   90.00
_cell.angle_beta   90.00
_cell.angle_gamma   90.00
#
_symmetry.space_group_name_H-M   'P 1'
#
loop_
_entity.id
_entity.type
_entity.pdbx_description
1 polymer ?
#
loop_
_entity_poly.entity_id
_entity_poly.type
_entity_poly.pdbx_seq_one_letter_code
_entity_poly.pdbx_strand_id
1 'polypeptide(L)'
;MEKNTQLEELMNSVDRIKISIVMQTNLSDYPGSRVDAIDKFRRAVRSFQAQLYKNAELIIVADGCNRTQQIYSREFKSDPSIKFLFIDKNGANNMYEDTENGKYYRGFPRRAGAGIATGKTITYMDSDDMLLPEFTMTLMLTYNANPDKKWWINGSWYDNNEHTWEENDAMYATDHGNVKTFPEIGGEWATARMKPNQANLAPWLFMHSVDCNTKWRDTIGGSEDSDFNRRLRAEYPNGIAYNSPIYIRCHYRDIWDF
;
A
#
# COMPACT_ATOMS: atom_id res chain seq x y z
N MET A 1 -24.93 -6.12 24.24
CA MET A 1 -23.82 -6.50 25.16
C MET A 1 -23.07 -7.74 24.64
N GLU A 2 -23.74 -8.82 24.22
CA GLU A 2 -23.07 -10.08 23.77
C GLU A 2 -22.10 -9.95 22.62
N LYS A 3 -22.39 -9.11 21.61
CA LYS A 3 -21.48 -8.90 20.46
C LYS A 3 -20.13 -8.29 20.82
N ASN A 4 -20.08 -7.42 21.84
CA ASN A 4 -18.82 -6.82 22.28
C ASN A 4 -17.95 -7.84 23.02
N THR A 5 -18.57 -8.74 23.81
CA THR A 5 -17.85 -9.76 24.56
C THR A 5 -17.18 -10.77 23.62
N GLN A 6 -17.87 -11.22 22.57
CA GLN A 6 -17.30 -12.13 21.57
C GLN A 6 -16.12 -11.52 20.78
N LEU A 7 -16.20 -10.23 20.43
CA LEU A 7 -15.10 -9.54 19.79
C LEU A 7 -13.89 -9.39 20.73
N GLU A 8 -14.12 -9.06 21.98
CA GLU A 8 -13.07 -8.98 23.00
C GLU A 8 -12.40 -10.34 23.24
N GLU A 9 -13.17 -11.41 23.35
CA GLU A 9 -12.65 -12.77 23.47
C GLU A 9 -11.81 -13.18 22.26
N LEU A 10 -12.30 -12.91 21.04
CA LEU A 10 -11.55 -13.14 19.82
C LEU A 10 -10.23 -12.34 19.81
N MET A 11 -10.29 -11.04 20.14
CA MET A 11 -9.10 -10.18 20.21
C MET A 11 -8.09 -10.60 21.28
N ASN A 12 -8.54 -11.30 22.32
CA ASN A 12 -7.66 -11.84 23.36
C ASN A 12 -7.06 -13.21 22.99
N SER A 13 -7.69 -13.94 22.05
CA SER A 13 -7.23 -15.25 21.59
C SER A 13 -6.24 -15.21 20.43
N VAL A 14 -6.09 -14.06 19.77
CA VAL A 14 -5.20 -13.92 18.60
C VAL A 14 -3.85 -13.33 19.00
N ASP A 15 -2.81 -13.73 18.27
CA ASP A 15 -1.48 -13.13 18.41
C ASP A 15 -1.50 -11.69 17.90
N ARG A 16 -1.25 -10.74 18.78
CA ARG A 16 -1.22 -9.31 18.47
C ARG A 16 0.09 -8.92 17.80
N ILE A 17 0.30 -9.42 16.61
CA ILE A 17 1.48 -9.08 15.82
C ILE A 17 1.55 -7.60 15.49
N LYS A 18 2.75 -7.04 15.44
CA LYS A 18 2.97 -5.71 14.88
C LYS A 18 3.03 -5.79 13.36
N ILE A 19 2.39 -4.83 12.67
CA ILE A 19 2.37 -4.70 11.21
C ILE A 19 3.17 -3.48 10.82
N SER A 20 4.09 -3.62 9.85
CA SER A 20 4.77 -2.49 9.23
C SER A 20 4.16 -2.19 7.87
N ILE A 21 3.83 -0.92 7.63
CA ILE A 21 3.37 -0.41 6.35
C ILE A 21 4.47 0.49 5.79
N VAL A 22 4.99 0.19 4.62
CA VAL A 22 6.02 0.99 3.95
C VAL A 22 5.35 1.84 2.87
N MET A 23 5.54 3.16 2.96
CA MET A 23 5.03 4.14 2.01
C MET A 23 6.19 4.92 1.40
N GLN A 24 6.48 4.68 0.14
CA GLN A 24 7.41 5.53 -0.60
C GLN A 24 6.71 6.80 -1.06
N THR A 25 7.43 7.92 -1.09
CA THR A 25 6.86 9.19 -1.51
C THR A 25 7.89 10.10 -2.17
N ASN A 26 7.45 10.80 -3.20
CA ASN A 26 8.15 11.91 -3.83
C ASN A 26 7.12 13.01 -4.18
N LEU A 27 7.10 14.07 -3.38
CA LEU A 27 6.19 15.22 -3.55
C LEU A 27 6.88 16.40 -4.25
N SER A 28 7.98 16.13 -4.97
CA SER A 28 8.69 17.17 -5.75
C SER A 28 7.83 17.62 -6.92
N ASP A 29 7.98 18.90 -7.30
CA ASP A 29 7.42 19.40 -8.52
C ASP A 29 8.25 18.88 -9.71
N TYR A 30 7.62 18.13 -10.59
CA TYR A 30 8.18 17.63 -11.83
C TYR A 30 7.09 17.66 -12.91
N PRO A 31 7.45 17.68 -14.21
CA PRO A 31 6.45 17.60 -15.27
C PRO A 31 5.53 16.40 -15.08
N GLY A 32 4.21 16.63 -15.01
CA GLY A 32 3.22 15.60 -14.73
C GLY A 32 3.00 15.26 -13.25
N SER A 33 3.67 15.97 -12.31
CA SER A 33 3.32 15.87 -10.89
C SER A 33 1.93 16.47 -10.67
N ARG A 34 1.15 15.84 -9.78
CA ARG A 34 -0.20 16.30 -9.48
C ARG A 34 -0.19 17.49 -8.53
N VAL A 35 -1.03 18.48 -8.79
CA VAL A 35 -1.15 19.68 -7.95
C VAL A 35 -1.64 19.36 -6.54
N ASP A 36 -2.39 18.28 -6.36
CA ASP A 36 -2.99 17.82 -5.11
C ASP A 36 -2.13 16.75 -4.37
N ALA A 37 -0.94 16.42 -4.87
CA ALA A 37 -0.08 15.38 -4.31
C ALA A 37 0.18 15.52 -2.79
N ILE A 38 0.26 16.77 -2.29
CA ILE A 38 0.46 17.02 -0.86
C ILE A 38 -0.78 16.64 -0.06
N ASP A 39 -1.97 16.98 -0.53
CA ASP A 39 -3.22 16.67 0.18
C ASP A 39 -3.53 15.18 0.13
N LYS A 40 -3.24 14.52 -0.97
CA LYS A 40 -3.29 13.06 -1.08
C LYS A 40 -2.35 12.38 -0.09
N PHE A 41 -1.11 12.83 -0.01
CA PHE A 41 -0.15 12.33 0.97
C PHE A 41 -0.65 12.51 2.41
N ARG A 42 -1.17 13.70 2.76
CA ARG A 42 -1.76 13.94 4.08
C ARG A 42 -2.92 13.00 4.36
N ARG A 43 -3.79 12.80 3.38
CA ARG A 43 -4.93 11.89 3.46
C ARG A 43 -4.46 10.44 3.67
N ALA A 44 -3.46 9.99 2.92
CA ALA A 44 -2.86 8.68 3.07
C ALA A 44 -2.33 8.45 4.50
N VAL A 45 -1.55 9.40 5.04
CA VAL A 45 -1.05 9.31 6.43
C VAL A 45 -2.19 9.31 7.45
N ARG A 46 -3.21 10.17 7.28
CA ARG A 46 -4.36 10.20 8.18
C ARG A 46 -5.18 8.91 8.14
N SER A 47 -5.30 8.27 6.99
CA SER A 47 -5.96 6.97 6.87
C SER A 47 -5.24 5.87 7.67
N PHE A 48 -3.90 5.93 7.76
CA PHE A 48 -3.14 5.08 8.67
C PHE A 48 -3.42 5.44 10.14
N GLN A 49 -3.45 6.72 10.51
CA GLN A 49 -3.74 7.14 11.88
C GLN A 49 -5.15 6.74 12.33
N ALA A 50 -6.10 6.61 11.39
CA ALA A 50 -7.48 6.18 11.64
C ALA A 50 -7.65 4.66 11.82
N GLN A 51 -6.59 3.85 11.71
CA GLN A 51 -6.69 2.40 11.82
C GLN A 51 -7.25 1.95 13.16
N LEU A 52 -8.15 0.95 13.16
CA LEU A 52 -8.77 0.38 14.37
C LEU A 52 -7.75 -0.43 15.17
N TYR A 53 -6.92 -1.22 14.52
CA TYR A 53 -5.85 -1.97 15.18
C TYR A 53 -4.58 -1.13 15.22
N LYS A 54 -4.15 -0.76 16.43
CA LYS A 54 -3.08 0.23 16.67
C LYS A 54 -1.67 -0.36 16.75
N ASN A 55 -1.52 -1.69 16.85
CA ASN A 55 -0.19 -2.29 16.85
C ASN A 55 0.39 -2.36 15.42
N ALA A 56 0.56 -1.19 14.83
CA ALA A 56 1.09 -1.00 13.50
C ALA A 56 2.05 0.19 13.47
N GLU A 57 2.90 0.25 12.46
CA GLU A 57 3.75 1.40 12.17
C GLU A 57 3.67 1.76 10.69
N LEU A 58 3.71 3.05 10.39
CA LEU A 58 3.89 3.59 9.05
C LEU A 58 5.34 4.05 8.88
N ILE A 59 6.00 3.57 7.84
CA ILE A 59 7.37 3.94 7.49
C ILE A 59 7.31 4.77 6.22
N ILE A 60 7.43 6.08 6.35
CA ILE A 60 7.47 7.02 5.23
C ILE A 60 8.90 7.09 4.71
N VAL A 61 9.10 6.75 3.45
CA VAL A 61 10.39 6.82 2.77
C VAL A 61 10.36 7.95 1.75
N ALA A 62 11.06 9.05 2.05
CA ALA A 62 11.19 10.19 1.16
C ALA A 62 12.37 9.98 0.19
N ASP A 63 12.08 9.79 -1.10
CA ASP A 63 13.07 9.59 -2.14
C ASP A 63 13.59 10.95 -2.66
N GLY A 64 14.64 11.47 -2.01
CA GLY A 64 15.25 12.76 -2.32
C GLY A 64 14.31 13.96 -2.17
N CYS A 65 13.19 13.80 -1.46
CA CYS A 65 12.12 14.80 -1.43
C CYS A 65 12.11 15.61 -0.12
N ASN A 66 12.72 16.80 -0.16
CA ASN A 66 12.72 17.74 0.97
C ASN A 66 11.30 18.19 1.36
N ARG A 67 10.37 18.29 0.40
CA ARG A 67 8.97 18.66 0.68
C ARG A 67 8.30 17.63 1.59
N THR A 68 8.48 16.35 1.33
CA THR A 68 7.99 15.29 2.21
C THR A 68 8.56 15.42 3.62
N GLN A 69 9.88 15.67 3.74
CA GLN A 69 10.54 15.86 5.03
C GLN A 69 9.97 17.05 5.81
N GLN A 70 9.72 18.17 5.14
CA GLN A 70 9.13 19.35 5.77
C GLN A 70 7.73 19.09 6.29
N ILE A 71 6.86 18.43 5.49
CA ILE A 71 5.50 18.09 5.90
C ILE A 71 5.53 17.11 7.06
N TYR A 72 6.32 16.03 6.97
CA TYR A 72 6.48 15.07 8.06
C TYR A 72 6.92 15.77 9.36
N SER A 73 7.97 16.59 9.30
CA SER A 73 8.53 17.24 10.48
C SER A 73 7.54 18.18 11.18
N ARG A 74 6.66 18.82 10.41
CA ARG A 74 5.66 19.77 10.91
C ARG A 74 4.40 19.08 11.41
N GLU A 75 3.92 18.05 10.72
CA GLU A 75 2.57 17.53 10.89
C GLU A 75 2.51 16.14 11.55
N PHE A 76 3.55 15.30 11.39
CA PHE A 76 3.46 13.88 11.76
C PHE A 76 4.57 13.39 12.69
N LYS A 77 5.64 14.17 12.90
CA LYS A 77 6.80 13.76 13.71
C LYS A 77 6.46 13.40 15.16
N SER A 78 5.39 13.97 15.71
CA SER A 78 4.96 13.70 17.09
C SER A 78 4.25 12.34 17.26
N ASP A 79 3.85 11.69 16.18
CA ASP A 79 3.20 10.39 16.21
C ASP A 79 4.26 9.27 16.30
N PRO A 80 4.38 8.55 17.43
CA PRO A 80 5.40 7.52 17.61
C PRO A 80 5.19 6.28 16.73
N SER A 81 4.00 6.12 16.15
CA SER A 81 3.70 5.05 15.21
C SER A 81 4.17 5.35 13.78
N ILE A 82 4.63 6.58 13.51
CA ILE A 82 5.11 7.00 12.19
C ILE A 82 6.62 7.19 12.22
N LYS A 83 7.32 6.38 11.45
CA LYS A 83 8.77 6.50 11.20
C LYS A 83 9.01 7.24 9.90
N PHE A 84 10.13 7.95 9.84
CA PHE A 84 10.54 8.66 8.63
C PHE A 84 11.97 8.28 8.26
N LEU A 85 12.16 7.97 6.98
CA LEU A 85 13.47 7.71 6.38
C LEU A 85 13.65 8.64 5.19
N PHE A 86 14.66 9.49 5.22
CA PHE A 86 15.10 10.23 4.05
C PHE A 86 16.21 9.42 3.37
N ILE A 87 16.06 9.18 2.08
CA ILE A 87 17.12 8.60 1.26
C ILE A 87 17.53 9.61 0.20
N ASP A 88 18.79 9.55 -0.23
CA ASP A 88 19.23 10.35 -1.36
C ASP A 88 18.44 9.96 -2.61
N LYS A 89 18.17 10.95 -3.45
CA LYS A 89 17.40 10.75 -4.67
C LYS A 89 17.96 9.59 -5.50
N ASN A 90 17.11 8.64 -5.79
CA ASN A 90 17.46 7.39 -6.44
C ASN A 90 16.97 7.36 -7.89
N GLY A 91 17.71 8.02 -8.78
CA GLY A 91 17.40 8.05 -10.20
C GLY A 91 16.56 9.25 -10.64
N ALA A 92 15.82 9.12 -11.76
CA ALA A 92 14.97 10.16 -12.33
C ALA A 92 13.75 10.49 -11.43
N ASN A 93 13.18 11.68 -11.58
CA ASN A 93 12.02 12.11 -10.79
C ASN A 93 10.77 11.27 -11.05
N ASN A 94 10.62 10.76 -12.27
CA ASN A 94 9.52 9.86 -12.63
C ASN A 94 9.93 8.96 -13.81
N MET A 95 9.09 7.97 -14.10
CA MET A 95 9.29 7.00 -15.20
C MET A 95 9.25 7.62 -16.60
N TYR A 96 8.87 8.90 -16.72
CA TYR A 96 8.70 9.61 -17.99
C TYR A 96 9.83 10.59 -18.29
N GLU A 97 10.65 10.98 -17.30
CA GLU A 97 11.68 12.01 -17.46
C GLU A 97 12.96 11.50 -18.13
N ASP A 98 13.22 10.21 -18.09
CA ASP A 98 14.42 9.64 -18.71
C ASP A 98 14.07 8.43 -19.56
N THR A 99 13.55 8.69 -20.75
CA THR A 99 13.22 7.66 -21.75
C THR A 99 14.45 7.04 -22.41
N GLU A 100 15.61 7.70 -22.36
CA GLU A 100 16.86 7.19 -22.96
C GLU A 100 17.72 6.39 -21.97
N ASN A 101 17.67 6.72 -20.66
CA ASN A 101 18.43 6.03 -19.62
C ASN A 101 17.57 5.40 -18.53
N GLY A 102 16.27 5.61 -18.53
CA GLY A 102 15.16 4.92 -17.85
C GLY A 102 15.42 4.36 -16.45
N LYS A 103 16.24 5.01 -15.63
CA LYS A 103 16.66 4.47 -14.33
C LYS A 103 15.88 5.06 -13.18
N TYR A 104 14.57 4.78 -13.15
CA TYR A 104 13.77 5.02 -11.96
C TYR A 104 13.71 3.73 -11.13
N TYR A 105 14.26 3.78 -9.92
CA TYR A 105 14.44 2.60 -9.07
C TYR A 105 13.40 2.57 -7.94
N ARG A 106 12.17 2.24 -8.23
CA ARG A 106 11.09 2.13 -7.23
C ARG A 106 11.33 1.07 -6.16
N GLY A 107 12.13 0.06 -6.48
CA GLY A 107 12.47 -1.01 -5.55
C GLY A 107 13.32 -0.54 -4.38
N PHE A 108 14.21 0.45 -4.57
CA PHE A 108 15.12 0.91 -3.52
C PHE A 108 14.41 1.57 -2.34
N PRO A 109 13.49 2.53 -2.52
CA PRO A 109 12.74 3.10 -1.40
C PRO A 109 11.95 2.05 -0.60
N ARG A 110 11.32 1.11 -1.29
CA ARG A 110 10.60 0.00 -0.63
C ARG A 110 11.55 -0.91 0.15
N ARG A 111 12.72 -1.24 -0.42
CA ARG A 111 13.76 -2.01 0.26
C ARG A 111 14.29 -1.29 1.49
N ALA A 112 14.57 0.01 1.39
CA ALA A 112 15.06 0.82 2.49
C ALA A 112 14.05 0.88 3.63
N GLY A 113 12.77 1.12 3.33
CA GLY A 113 11.69 1.10 4.32
C GLY A 113 11.51 -0.26 4.97
N ALA A 114 11.51 -1.34 4.18
CA ALA A 114 11.43 -2.71 4.71
C ALA A 114 12.61 -3.05 5.60
N GLY A 115 13.79 -2.47 5.36
CA GLY A 115 15.01 -2.67 6.15
C GLY A 115 14.94 -2.13 7.58
N ILE A 116 14.06 -1.16 7.85
CA ILE A 116 13.87 -0.59 9.21
C ILE A 116 12.52 -0.99 9.83
N ALA A 117 11.77 -1.86 9.15
CA ALA A 117 10.52 -2.40 9.64
C ALA A 117 10.74 -3.25 10.90
N THR A 118 9.87 -3.08 11.89
CA THR A 118 9.93 -3.83 13.16
C THR A 118 8.70 -4.70 13.40
N GLY A 119 7.75 -4.69 12.47
CA GLY A 119 6.59 -5.55 12.49
C GLY A 119 6.91 -7.01 12.13
N LYS A 120 6.05 -7.92 12.53
CA LYS A 120 6.12 -9.33 12.15
C LYS A 120 5.86 -9.53 10.67
N THR A 121 5.02 -8.66 10.10
CA THR A 121 4.69 -8.63 8.67
C THR A 121 4.90 -7.23 8.11
N ILE A 122 5.15 -7.18 6.80
CA ILE A 122 5.36 -5.95 6.03
C ILE A 122 4.34 -5.92 4.89
N THR A 123 3.67 -4.80 4.73
CA THR A 123 2.86 -4.45 3.57
C THR A 123 3.26 -3.07 3.04
N TYR A 124 2.68 -2.65 1.94
CA TYR A 124 3.05 -1.41 1.25
C TYR A 124 1.80 -0.59 0.96
N MET A 125 1.97 0.71 0.81
CA MET A 125 0.92 1.59 0.28
C MET A 125 1.57 2.67 -0.59
N ASP A 126 0.81 3.17 -1.55
CA ASP A 126 1.19 4.34 -2.32
C ASP A 126 0.77 5.62 -1.59
N SER A 127 1.51 6.70 -1.81
CA SER A 127 1.34 7.95 -1.04
C SER A 127 0.12 8.78 -1.45
N ASP A 128 -0.59 8.37 -2.48
CA ASP A 128 -1.83 8.97 -3.01
C ASP A 128 -3.08 8.13 -2.72
N ASP A 129 -2.93 6.94 -2.14
CA ASP A 129 -3.99 6.01 -1.81
C ASP A 129 -4.51 6.14 -0.36
N MET A 130 -5.49 5.31 0.01
CA MET A 130 -6.07 5.28 1.36
C MET A 130 -6.26 3.86 1.88
N LEU A 131 -6.19 3.73 3.20
CA LEU A 131 -6.52 2.52 3.94
C LEU A 131 -7.90 2.69 4.59
N LEU A 132 -8.76 1.67 4.49
CA LEU A 132 -9.97 1.63 5.32
C LEU A 132 -9.60 1.42 6.80
N PRO A 133 -10.43 1.87 7.76
CA PRO A 133 -10.11 1.77 9.19
C PRO A 133 -9.81 0.35 9.68
N GLU A 134 -10.38 -0.66 9.06
CA GLU A 134 -10.18 -2.07 9.36
C GLU A 134 -8.96 -2.72 8.69
N PHE A 135 -8.17 -1.98 7.90
CA PHE A 135 -7.07 -2.55 7.10
C PHE A 135 -6.08 -3.33 7.97
N THR A 136 -5.48 -2.71 8.97
CA THR A 136 -4.49 -3.36 9.83
C THR A 136 -5.09 -4.50 10.67
N MET A 137 -6.36 -4.37 11.07
CA MET A 137 -7.07 -5.44 11.77
C MET A 137 -7.25 -6.66 10.86
N THR A 138 -7.68 -6.46 9.63
CA THR A 138 -7.86 -7.54 8.65
C THR A 138 -6.53 -8.25 8.35
N LEU A 139 -5.42 -7.51 8.22
CA LEU A 139 -4.10 -8.11 8.04
C LEU A 139 -3.68 -8.96 9.25
N MET A 140 -3.90 -8.47 10.46
CA MET A 140 -3.60 -9.20 11.70
C MET A 140 -4.42 -10.50 11.78
N LEU A 141 -5.72 -10.44 11.49
CA LEU A 141 -6.60 -11.62 11.48
C LEU A 141 -6.20 -12.62 10.38
N THR A 142 -5.85 -12.13 9.18
CA THR A 142 -5.38 -12.97 8.06
C THR A 142 -4.09 -13.70 8.41
N TYR A 143 -3.14 -13.04 9.08
CA TYR A 143 -1.95 -13.67 9.61
C TYR A 143 -2.29 -14.77 10.63
N ASN A 144 -3.12 -14.46 11.61
CA ASN A 144 -3.48 -15.42 12.68
C ASN A 144 -4.22 -16.65 12.14
N ALA A 145 -5.01 -16.50 11.10
CA ALA A 145 -5.68 -17.62 10.42
C ALA A 145 -4.68 -18.51 9.65
N ASN A 146 -3.49 -17.99 9.32
CA ASN A 146 -2.51 -18.68 8.47
C ASN A 146 -1.06 -18.35 8.90
N PRO A 147 -0.65 -18.62 10.15
CA PRO A 147 0.63 -18.14 10.70
C PRO A 147 1.86 -18.85 10.11
N ASP A 148 1.68 -19.98 9.46
CA ASP A 148 2.71 -20.76 8.77
C ASP A 148 3.07 -20.21 7.38
N LYS A 149 2.26 -19.29 6.85
CA LYS A 149 2.49 -18.69 5.53
C LYS A 149 3.57 -17.61 5.58
N LYS A 150 4.20 -17.38 4.44
CA LYS A 150 5.23 -16.34 4.29
C LYS A 150 4.73 -15.11 3.54
N TRP A 151 3.60 -15.25 2.83
CA TRP A 151 2.95 -14.14 2.15
C TRP A 151 1.44 -14.36 2.01
N TRP A 152 0.73 -13.25 1.95
CA TRP A 152 -0.72 -13.17 1.83
C TRP A 152 -1.06 -12.13 0.76
N ILE A 153 -2.00 -12.43 -0.11
CA ILE A 153 -2.44 -11.54 -1.18
C ILE A 153 -3.90 -11.18 -0.97
N ASN A 154 -4.19 -9.89 -0.96
CA ASN A 154 -5.56 -9.39 -1.06
C ASN A 154 -5.93 -9.23 -2.54
N GLY A 155 -6.90 -9.99 -3.00
CA GLY A 155 -7.36 -9.97 -4.39
C GLY A 155 -8.38 -8.86 -4.71
N SER A 156 -8.76 -8.00 -3.75
CA SER A 156 -9.79 -6.97 -3.98
C SER A 156 -9.49 -5.64 -3.29
N TRP A 157 -9.96 -4.55 -3.88
CA TRP A 157 -9.83 -3.17 -3.41
C TRP A 157 -10.99 -2.32 -3.91
N TYR A 158 -11.10 -1.08 -3.47
CA TYR A 158 -11.97 -0.07 -4.07
C TYR A 158 -11.21 0.76 -5.09
N ASP A 159 -11.84 1.05 -6.22
CA ASP A 159 -11.30 1.88 -7.28
C ASP A 159 -12.37 2.86 -7.79
N ASN A 160 -11.94 3.97 -8.37
CA ASN A 160 -12.88 4.96 -8.92
C ASN A 160 -13.64 4.35 -10.11
N ASN A 161 -14.97 4.50 -10.07
CA ASN A 161 -15.88 3.93 -11.05
C ASN A 161 -15.80 4.58 -12.44
N GLU A 162 -15.20 5.78 -12.54
CA GLU A 162 -15.08 6.51 -13.81
C GLU A 162 -14.01 5.93 -14.76
N HIS A 163 -13.19 5.01 -14.26
CA HIS A 163 -12.30 4.27 -15.13
C HIS A 163 -13.05 3.16 -15.85
N THR A 164 -13.32 3.39 -17.10
CA THR A 164 -13.68 2.35 -18.05
C THR A 164 -12.49 1.41 -18.24
N TRP A 165 -12.34 0.47 -17.33
CA TRP A 165 -11.37 -0.63 -17.43
C TRP A 165 -11.64 -1.55 -18.61
N GLU A 166 -12.67 -1.27 -19.38
CA GLU A 166 -13.06 -2.04 -20.57
C GLU A 166 -11.93 -2.15 -21.60
N GLU A 167 -11.07 -1.15 -21.68
CA GLU A 167 -9.95 -1.15 -22.63
C GLU A 167 -8.64 -1.77 -22.09
N ASN A 168 -8.46 -1.82 -20.77
CA ASN A 168 -7.28 -2.40 -20.12
C ASN A 168 -7.58 -3.69 -19.35
N ASP A 169 -8.66 -4.34 -19.65
CA ASP A 169 -9.35 -5.33 -18.85
C ASP A 169 -8.71 -6.75 -18.82
N ALA A 170 -7.44 -6.87 -19.15
CA ALA A 170 -6.75 -8.17 -19.06
C ALA A 170 -6.53 -8.62 -17.60
N MET A 171 -6.43 -7.69 -16.63
CA MET A 171 -5.97 -8.01 -15.26
C MET A 171 -7.04 -7.91 -14.18
N TYR A 172 -8.07 -7.07 -14.34
CA TYR A 172 -9.04 -6.78 -13.28
C TYR A 172 -10.47 -6.99 -13.73
N ALA A 173 -11.36 -7.25 -12.80
CA ALA A 173 -12.81 -7.21 -12.98
C ALA A 173 -13.39 -6.24 -11.96
N THR A 174 -14.22 -5.31 -12.40
CA THR A 174 -14.90 -4.33 -11.56
C THR A 174 -16.32 -4.81 -11.26
N ASP A 175 -16.72 -4.75 -10.00
CA ASP A 175 -18.06 -5.10 -9.53
C ASP A 175 -18.86 -3.83 -9.30
N HIS A 176 -19.54 -3.35 -10.34
CA HIS A 176 -20.39 -2.17 -10.30
C HIS A 176 -21.63 -2.33 -9.41
N GLY A 177 -21.98 -3.55 -9.01
CA GLY A 177 -23.05 -3.81 -8.05
C GLY A 177 -22.66 -3.53 -6.60
N ASN A 178 -21.35 -3.36 -6.32
CA ASN A 178 -20.83 -3.08 -4.99
C ASN A 178 -20.08 -1.74 -4.96
N VAL A 179 -20.86 -0.67 -5.04
CA VAL A 179 -20.36 0.71 -5.06
C VAL A 179 -20.50 1.34 -3.67
N LYS A 180 -19.50 2.11 -3.25
CA LYS A 180 -19.50 2.87 -2.01
C LYS A 180 -19.05 4.30 -2.25
N THR A 181 -19.50 5.21 -1.40
CA THR A 181 -19.00 6.57 -1.27
C THR A 181 -18.21 6.68 0.02
N PHE A 182 -17.03 7.29 -0.03
CA PHE A 182 -16.19 7.54 1.14
C PHE A 182 -16.22 9.04 1.45
N PRO A 183 -16.63 9.45 2.68
CA PRO A 183 -16.80 10.87 3.02
C PRO A 183 -15.53 11.71 2.80
N GLU A 184 -14.36 11.10 2.96
CA GLU A 184 -13.06 11.78 2.86
C GLU A 184 -12.68 12.17 1.44
N ILE A 185 -13.24 11.47 0.44
CA ILE A 185 -12.89 11.66 -0.98
C ILE A 185 -14.11 11.81 -1.88
N GLY A 186 -15.31 11.50 -1.39
CA GLY A 186 -16.55 11.55 -2.17
C GLY A 186 -16.56 10.57 -3.35
N GLY A 187 -17.44 10.83 -4.34
CA GLY A 187 -17.53 10.03 -5.54
C GLY A 187 -18.05 8.60 -5.33
N GLU A 188 -18.14 7.86 -6.42
CA GLU A 188 -18.53 6.45 -6.40
C GLU A 188 -17.31 5.56 -6.62
N TRP A 189 -17.16 4.55 -5.78
CA TRP A 189 -16.01 3.65 -5.76
C TRP A 189 -16.48 2.20 -5.85
N ALA A 190 -16.21 1.57 -6.95
CA ALA A 190 -16.56 0.17 -7.17
C ALA A 190 -15.51 -0.77 -6.58
N THR A 191 -15.96 -1.95 -6.15
CA THR A 191 -15.04 -3.03 -5.81
C THR A 191 -14.39 -3.56 -7.07
N ALA A 192 -13.07 -3.49 -7.14
CA ALA A 192 -12.25 -4.12 -8.16
C ALA A 192 -11.67 -5.44 -7.63
N ARG A 193 -11.54 -6.44 -8.48
CA ARG A 193 -10.96 -7.75 -8.15
C ARG A 193 -9.96 -8.19 -9.21
N MET A 194 -8.91 -8.86 -8.77
CA MET A 194 -8.00 -9.54 -9.68
C MET A 194 -8.70 -10.70 -10.37
N LYS A 195 -8.44 -10.84 -11.66
CA LYS A 195 -8.84 -12.06 -12.39
C LYS A 195 -7.99 -13.25 -11.94
N PRO A 196 -8.52 -14.47 -11.97
CA PRO A 196 -7.74 -15.67 -11.67
C PRO A 196 -6.49 -15.75 -12.54
N ASN A 197 -5.37 -16.21 -11.95
CA ASN A 197 -4.07 -16.43 -12.62
C ASN A 197 -3.26 -15.18 -12.99
N GLN A 198 -3.54 -14.01 -12.42
CA GLN A 198 -2.72 -12.83 -12.64
C GLN A 198 -1.39 -12.89 -11.88
N ALA A 199 -0.30 -12.60 -12.57
CA ALA A 199 1.06 -12.57 -12.01
C ALA A 199 1.48 -11.17 -11.52
N ASN A 200 0.87 -10.11 -12.06
CA ASN A 200 1.24 -8.73 -11.79
C ASN A 200 0.42 -8.18 -10.64
N LEU A 201 1.04 -8.06 -9.48
CA LEU A 201 0.40 -7.61 -8.25
C LEU A 201 1.00 -6.28 -7.83
N ALA A 202 0.16 -5.28 -7.65
CA ALA A 202 0.57 -4.03 -7.04
C ALA A 202 1.08 -4.27 -5.61
N PRO A 203 2.06 -3.49 -5.13
CA PRO A 203 2.70 -3.73 -3.83
C PRO A 203 1.73 -3.70 -2.65
N TRP A 204 0.70 -2.88 -2.73
CA TRP A 204 -0.33 -2.71 -1.70
C TRP A 204 -1.33 -3.88 -1.61
N LEU A 205 -1.31 -4.81 -2.57
CA LEU A 205 -2.16 -6.01 -2.53
C LEU A 205 -1.56 -7.13 -1.69
N PHE A 206 -0.30 -7.09 -1.34
CA PHE A 206 0.29 -8.20 -0.59
C PHE A 206 0.95 -7.77 0.72
N MET A 207 0.93 -8.70 1.64
CA MET A 207 1.66 -8.68 2.89
C MET A 207 2.64 -9.86 2.88
N HIS A 208 3.82 -9.69 3.44
CA HIS A 208 4.77 -10.78 3.62
C HIS A 208 5.40 -10.76 5.00
N SER A 209 5.92 -11.90 5.43
CA SER A 209 6.66 -12.01 6.69
C SER A 209 7.96 -11.23 6.64
N VAL A 210 8.36 -10.59 7.75
CA VAL A 210 9.61 -9.81 7.84
C VAL A 210 10.85 -10.69 7.63
N ASP A 211 10.77 -11.97 7.97
CA ASP A 211 11.85 -12.95 7.84
C ASP A 211 11.98 -13.56 6.42
N CYS A 212 11.22 -13.07 5.45
CA CYS A 212 11.42 -13.45 4.05
C CYS A 212 12.79 -12.94 3.55
N ASN A 213 13.52 -13.82 2.87
CA ASN A 213 14.80 -13.45 2.25
C ASN A 213 14.64 -12.64 0.96
N THR A 214 13.48 -12.77 0.30
CA THR A 214 13.17 -12.01 -0.91
C THR A 214 13.22 -10.50 -0.61
N LYS A 215 14.07 -9.78 -1.32
CA LYS A 215 14.21 -8.31 -1.19
C LYS A 215 13.79 -7.62 -2.48
N TRP A 216 13.30 -6.39 -2.36
CA TRP A 216 13.06 -5.53 -3.52
C TRP A 216 14.35 -5.33 -4.31
N ARG A 217 14.26 -5.39 -5.63
CA ARG A 217 15.34 -5.10 -6.56
C ARG A 217 15.00 -3.86 -7.38
N ASP A 218 16.04 -3.20 -7.81
CA ASP A 218 15.91 -2.13 -8.76
C ASP A 218 15.78 -2.75 -10.15
N THR A 219 14.62 -2.57 -10.76
CA THR A 219 14.33 -3.02 -12.11
C THR A 219 14.22 -1.82 -13.03
N ILE A 220 14.70 -1.95 -14.24
CA ILE A 220 14.55 -0.93 -15.28
C ILE A 220 13.12 -1.01 -15.80
N GLY A 221 12.42 0.13 -15.91
CA GLY A 221 11.13 0.21 -16.57
C GLY A 221 9.89 -0.17 -15.74
N GLY A 222 9.94 -0.08 -14.41
CA GLY A 222 8.73 -0.07 -13.57
C GLY A 222 8.02 -1.43 -13.40
N SER A 223 8.75 -2.54 -13.46
CA SER A 223 8.21 -3.88 -13.18
C SER A 223 8.71 -4.48 -11.85
N GLU A 224 9.10 -3.63 -10.92
CA GLU A 224 9.69 -4.02 -9.63
C GLU A 224 8.74 -4.84 -8.76
N ASP A 225 7.46 -4.52 -8.78
CA ASP A 225 6.40 -5.21 -8.06
C ASP A 225 6.16 -6.61 -8.63
N SER A 226 6.09 -6.73 -9.95
CA SER A 226 5.97 -8.03 -10.63
C SER A 226 7.20 -8.91 -10.39
N ASP A 227 8.41 -8.34 -10.44
CA ASP A 227 9.65 -9.07 -10.13
C ASP A 227 9.68 -9.54 -8.69
N PHE A 228 9.38 -8.65 -7.74
CA PHE A 228 9.35 -8.98 -6.32
C PHE A 228 8.35 -10.10 -6.04
N ASN A 229 7.12 -9.95 -6.50
CA ASN A 229 6.06 -10.93 -6.31
C ASN A 229 6.41 -12.29 -6.93
N ARG A 230 6.92 -12.32 -8.16
CA ARG A 230 7.34 -13.56 -8.81
C ARG A 230 8.42 -14.30 -8.01
N ARG A 231 9.43 -13.58 -7.49
CA ARG A 231 10.51 -14.16 -6.70
C ARG A 231 10.02 -14.62 -5.32
N LEU A 232 9.17 -13.83 -4.65
CA LEU A 232 8.57 -14.19 -3.38
C LEU A 232 7.77 -15.50 -3.49
N ARG A 233 6.95 -15.63 -4.51
CA ARG A 233 6.15 -16.83 -4.76
C ARG A 233 6.99 -18.04 -5.16
N ALA A 234 8.08 -17.84 -5.89
CA ALA A 234 9.00 -18.91 -6.25
C ALA A 234 9.79 -19.43 -5.04
N GLU A 235 10.20 -18.50 -4.16
CA GLU A 235 10.95 -18.87 -2.95
C GLU A 235 10.03 -19.49 -1.87
N TYR A 236 8.79 -19.02 -1.79
CA TYR A 236 7.79 -19.50 -0.82
C TYR A 236 6.49 -19.89 -1.53
N PRO A 237 6.38 -21.13 -2.04
CA PRO A 237 5.22 -21.54 -2.86
C PRO A 237 3.89 -21.60 -2.08
N ASN A 238 3.93 -21.63 -0.75
CA ASN A 238 2.77 -21.84 0.13
C ASN A 238 2.19 -20.53 0.68
N GLY A 239 1.88 -19.57 -0.17
CA GLY A 239 1.13 -18.38 0.24
C GLY A 239 -0.37 -18.59 0.17
N ILE A 240 -1.14 -17.55 0.53
CA ILE A 240 -2.59 -17.57 0.52
C ILE A 240 -3.16 -16.29 -0.13
N ALA A 241 -4.25 -16.46 -0.86
CA ALA A 241 -5.04 -15.34 -1.37
C ALA A 241 -6.33 -15.20 -0.56
N TYR A 242 -6.74 -13.96 -0.31
CA TYR A 242 -8.02 -13.61 0.30
C TYR A 242 -8.65 -12.41 -0.44
N ASN A 243 -9.93 -12.15 -0.19
CA ASN A 243 -10.66 -11.05 -0.84
C ASN A 243 -11.34 -10.21 0.24
N SER A 244 -10.77 -9.05 0.54
CA SER A 244 -11.35 -8.05 1.43
C SER A 244 -11.03 -6.67 0.87
N PRO A 245 -12.02 -5.92 0.37
CA PRO A 245 -11.79 -4.59 -0.18
C PRO A 245 -11.55 -3.59 0.96
N ILE A 246 -10.34 -3.55 1.47
CA ILE A 246 -9.88 -2.74 2.62
C ILE A 246 -8.90 -1.64 2.21
N TYR A 247 -8.62 -1.52 0.92
CA TYR A 247 -7.73 -0.54 0.32
C TYR A 247 -8.49 0.27 -0.71
N ILE A 248 -8.23 1.58 -0.78
CA ILE A 248 -8.81 2.49 -1.76
C ILE A 248 -7.68 3.00 -2.64
N ARG A 249 -7.71 2.62 -3.90
CA ARG A 249 -6.77 3.09 -4.91
C ARG A 249 -7.27 4.38 -5.52
N CYS A 250 -6.55 5.47 -5.25
CA CYS A 250 -6.89 6.82 -5.72
C CYS A 250 -6.00 7.28 -6.90
N HIS A 251 -5.42 6.35 -7.63
CA HIS A 251 -4.36 6.61 -8.59
C HIS A 251 -4.84 7.36 -9.84
N TYR A 252 -6.04 7.05 -10.30
CA TYR A 252 -6.58 7.64 -11.51
C TYR A 252 -7.72 8.58 -11.15
N ARG A 253 -7.86 9.73 -11.66
CA ARG A 253 -8.97 10.67 -11.53
C ARG A 253 -9.62 10.71 -10.13
N ASP A 254 -9.01 11.44 -9.24
CA ASP A 254 -9.77 11.94 -8.11
C ASP A 254 -10.76 13.00 -8.61
N ILE A 255 -11.89 13.09 -7.92
CA ILE A 255 -12.90 14.15 -8.09
C ILE A 255 -12.32 15.59 -8.05
N TRP A 256 -11.03 15.73 -7.69
CA TRP A 256 -10.28 16.97 -7.63
C TRP A 256 -9.54 17.31 -8.94
N ASP A 257 -9.65 16.49 -9.97
CA ASP A 257 -9.07 16.77 -11.30
C ASP A 257 -9.98 17.63 -12.19
N PHE A 258 -10.97 18.35 -11.60
CA PHE A 258 -11.88 19.28 -12.28
C PHE A 258 -11.56 20.74 -11.98
#